data_f2d4d0cf42ad9f8ab70ca4426470c5e5
#
_entry.id   f2d4d0cf42ad9f8ab70ca4426470c5e5
#
_cell.length_a   1.000
_cell.length_b   1.000
_cell.length_c   1.000
_cell.angle_alpha   90.00
_cell.angle_beta   90.00
_cell.angle_gamma   90.00
#
_symmetry.space_group_name_H-M   'P 1'
#
loop_
_entity.id
_entity.type
_entity.pdbx_description
1 polymer ?
#
loop_
_entity_poly.entity_id
_entity_poly.type
_entity_poly.pdbx_seq_one_letter_code
_entity_poly.pdbx_strand_id
1 'polypeptide(L)'
;MKQSAGLLLYAASASGVTVLLVHPSGPYNKKAPFGIPKGEPDEDEPLEKAARRETLEETGIHVTGPLEPLGHIDYKKSRKRVHAWAAPMPEEAVPRCASWEIDQARMFEAEEAKKVIHPDQAPFIERLLALLPR
;
A
#
# COMPACT_ATOMS: atom_id res chain seq x y z
N MET A 1 10.16 -6.30 -17.39
CA MET A 1 9.10 -6.39 -16.35
C MET A 1 8.87 -5.01 -15.79
N LYS A 2 7.61 -4.58 -15.75
CA LYS A 2 7.28 -3.29 -15.14
C LYS A 2 7.40 -3.37 -13.63
N GLN A 3 7.92 -2.35 -13.02
CA GLN A 3 8.08 -2.28 -11.57
C GLN A 3 7.32 -1.11 -10.99
N SER A 4 6.66 -1.36 -9.86
CA SER A 4 5.99 -0.35 -9.07
C SER A 4 6.51 -0.40 -7.65
N ALA A 5 6.33 0.68 -6.92
CA ALA A 5 6.73 0.78 -5.52
C ALA A 5 5.62 1.44 -4.71
N GLY A 6 5.39 0.94 -3.52
CA GLY A 6 4.34 1.46 -2.66
C GLY A 6 4.61 1.24 -1.19
N LEU A 7 3.74 1.80 -0.37
CA LEU A 7 3.84 1.67 1.09
C LEU A 7 2.60 0.98 1.66
N LEU A 8 2.84 0.08 2.60
CA LEU A 8 1.78 -0.47 3.44
C LEU A 8 1.86 0.22 4.78
N LEU A 9 1.01 1.23 4.97
CA LEU A 9 0.95 1.98 6.22
C LEU A 9 0.05 1.26 7.21
N TYR A 10 0.46 1.24 8.47
CA TYR A 10 -0.28 0.50 9.49
C TYR A 10 -0.40 1.28 10.79
N ALA A 11 -1.41 0.93 11.56
CA ALA A 11 -1.57 1.39 12.93
C ALA A 11 -1.73 0.17 13.82
N ALA A 12 -0.97 0.12 14.90
CA ALA A 12 -1.02 -0.99 15.85
C ALA A 12 -1.53 -0.51 17.19
N SER A 13 -2.41 -1.30 17.80
CA SER A 13 -2.96 -0.99 19.12
C SER A 13 -3.19 -2.29 19.87
N ALA A 14 -3.66 -2.18 21.12
CA ALA A 14 -4.01 -3.35 21.92
C ALA A 14 -5.08 -4.21 21.25
N SER A 15 -5.93 -3.60 20.40
CA SER A 15 -7.01 -4.31 19.70
C SER A 15 -6.58 -4.93 18.36
N GLY A 16 -5.33 -4.70 17.93
CA GLY A 16 -4.81 -5.32 16.72
C GLY A 16 -4.16 -4.34 15.77
N VAL A 17 -4.00 -4.78 14.53
CA VAL A 17 -3.32 -4.03 13.47
C VAL A 17 -4.32 -3.67 12.38
N THR A 18 -4.30 -2.40 11.96
CA THR A 18 -5.04 -1.95 10.79
C THR A 18 -4.05 -1.48 9.73
N VAL A 19 -4.46 -1.57 8.47
CA VAL A 19 -3.61 -1.17 7.34
C VAL A 19 -4.40 -0.29 6.38
N LEU A 20 -3.69 0.61 5.73
CA LEU A 20 -4.29 1.51 4.73
C LEU A 20 -4.25 0.87 3.36
N LEU A 21 -5.41 0.74 2.73
CA LEU A 21 -5.54 0.27 1.37
C LEU A 21 -6.35 1.27 0.55
N VAL A 22 -6.12 1.29 -0.76
CA VAL A 22 -6.82 2.17 -1.69
C VAL A 22 -7.54 1.33 -2.74
N HIS A 23 -8.59 1.89 -3.33
CA HIS A 23 -9.37 1.24 -4.38
C HIS A 23 -9.24 2.04 -5.67
N PRO A 24 -8.92 1.39 -6.80
CA PRO A 24 -8.81 2.11 -8.07
C PRO A 24 -10.17 2.62 -8.53
N SER A 25 -10.18 3.83 -9.11
CA SER A 25 -11.39 4.44 -9.61
C SER A 25 -11.70 4.01 -11.05
N GLY A 26 -12.86 4.41 -11.53
CA GLY A 26 -13.26 4.22 -12.91
C GLY A 26 -14.28 3.12 -13.12
N PRO A 27 -15.02 3.16 -14.24
CA PRO A 27 -16.12 2.22 -14.48
C PRO A 27 -15.66 0.77 -14.62
N TYR A 28 -14.43 0.55 -15.07
CA TYR A 28 -13.90 -0.81 -15.21
C TYR A 28 -13.34 -1.37 -13.91
N ASN A 29 -13.27 -0.55 -12.87
CA ASN A 29 -12.68 -0.95 -11.59
C ASN A 29 -13.69 -1.07 -10.45
N LYS A 30 -14.98 -1.05 -10.73
CA LYS A 30 -16.02 -1.12 -9.68
C LYS A 30 -15.86 -2.35 -8.78
N LYS A 31 -15.46 -3.47 -9.35
CA LYS A 31 -15.29 -4.73 -8.62
C LYS A 31 -13.82 -5.10 -8.42
N ALA A 32 -12.92 -4.17 -8.71
CA ALA A 32 -11.49 -4.43 -8.52
C ALA A 32 -11.18 -4.58 -7.03
N PRO A 33 -10.15 -5.35 -6.68
CA PRO A 33 -9.71 -5.42 -5.29
C PRO A 33 -9.03 -4.13 -4.86
N PHE A 34 -8.93 -3.95 -3.54
CA PHE A 34 -8.09 -2.92 -2.95
C PHE A 34 -6.61 -3.29 -3.13
N GLY A 35 -5.74 -2.35 -2.92
CA GLY A 35 -4.30 -2.57 -2.94
C GLY A 35 -3.57 -1.51 -2.15
N ILE A 36 -2.25 -1.64 -2.05
CA ILE A 36 -1.44 -0.59 -1.44
C ILE A 36 -1.36 0.61 -2.40
N PRO A 37 -1.25 1.84 -1.89
CA PRO A 37 -0.92 2.98 -2.75
C PRO A 37 0.45 2.75 -3.38
N LYS A 38 0.53 2.85 -4.71
CA LYS A 38 1.74 2.53 -5.44
C LYS A 38 1.72 3.11 -6.84
N GLY A 39 2.89 3.16 -7.45
CA GLY A 39 3.01 3.54 -8.84
C GLY A 39 4.41 3.28 -9.36
N GLU A 40 4.60 3.58 -10.63
CA GLU A 40 5.89 3.36 -11.30
C GLU A 40 6.87 4.47 -10.92
N PRO A 41 8.15 4.12 -10.70
CA PRO A 41 9.16 5.14 -10.41
C PRO A 41 9.39 6.02 -11.63
N ASP A 42 9.75 7.27 -11.38
CA ASP A 42 10.24 8.15 -12.42
C ASP A 42 11.63 7.70 -12.85
N GLU A 43 12.12 8.22 -13.98
CA GLU A 43 13.45 7.89 -14.44
C GLU A 43 14.49 8.19 -13.35
N ASP A 44 15.34 7.21 -13.07
CA ASP A 44 16.39 7.29 -12.07
C ASP A 44 15.92 7.51 -10.63
N GLU A 45 14.63 7.37 -10.37
CA GLU A 45 14.09 7.48 -9.01
C GLU A 45 14.28 6.16 -8.26
N PRO A 46 14.87 6.20 -7.06
CA PRO A 46 14.93 5.00 -6.22
C PRO A 46 13.52 4.50 -5.88
N LEU A 47 13.35 3.19 -5.84
CA LEU A 47 12.04 2.59 -5.57
C LEU A 47 11.44 3.06 -4.24
N GLU A 48 12.28 3.18 -3.20
CA GLU A 48 11.81 3.65 -1.90
C GLU A 48 11.27 5.08 -1.97
N LYS A 49 11.93 5.94 -2.74
CA LYS A 49 11.46 7.31 -2.93
C LYS A 49 10.16 7.34 -3.72
N ALA A 50 10.05 6.49 -4.75
CA ALA A 50 8.82 6.37 -5.52
C ALA A 50 7.66 5.92 -4.63
N ALA A 51 7.91 4.98 -3.72
CA ALA A 51 6.88 4.50 -2.80
C ALA A 51 6.33 5.63 -1.92
N ARG A 52 7.21 6.49 -1.39
CA ARG A 52 6.79 7.65 -0.59
C ARG A 52 6.00 8.65 -1.43
N ARG A 53 6.49 8.95 -2.63
CA ARG A 53 5.86 9.91 -3.53
C ARG A 53 4.46 9.45 -3.97
N GLU A 54 4.34 8.19 -4.38
CA GLU A 54 3.06 7.64 -4.82
C GLU A 54 2.03 7.62 -3.67
N THR A 55 2.47 7.30 -2.46
CA THR A 55 1.60 7.33 -1.30
C THR A 55 1.06 8.74 -1.04
N LEU A 56 1.93 9.75 -1.13
CA LEU A 56 1.53 11.14 -0.97
C LEU A 56 0.55 11.56 -2.08
N GLU A 57 0.86 11.22 -3.32
CA GLU A 57 0.00 11.59 -4.45
C GLU A 57 -1.39 10.96 -4.34
N GLU A 58 -1.49 9.72 -3.93
CA GLU A 58 -2.78 9.01 -3.88
C GLU A 58 -3.58 9.29 -2.62
N THR A 59 -2.94 9.38 -1.47
CA THR A 59 -3.64 9.45 -0.18
C THR A 59 -3.47 10.76 0.58
N GLY A 60 -2.57 11.62 0.12
CA GLY A 60 -2.27 12.86 0.82
C GLY A 60 -1.38 12.68 2.03
N ILE A 61 -0.89 11.48 2.29
CA ILE A 61 -0.07 11.21 3.47
C ILE A 61 1.41 11.31 3.14
N HIS A 62 2.11 12.19 3.85
CA HIS A 62 3.54 12.38 3.70
C HIS A 62 4.29 11.56 4.75
N VAL A 63 5.01 10.53 4.30
CA VAL A 63 5.75 9.63 5.18
C VAL A 63 7.23 9.99 5.12
N THR A 64 7.79 10.42 6.25
CA THR A 64 9.19 10.88 6.32
C THR A 64 10.09 10.00 7.19
N GLY A 65 9.50 9.16 8.03
CA GLY A 65 10.26 8.30 8.92
C GLY A 65 10.87 7.09 8.23
N PRO A 66 11.52 6.22 9.00
CA PRO A 66 12.15 5.02 8.42
C PRO A 66 11.11 4.04 7.89
N LEU A 67 11.51 3.29 6.86
CA LEU A 67 10.67 2.28 6.23
C LEU A 67 11.28 0.90 6.46
N GLU A 68 10.39 -0.10 6.68
CA GLU A 68 10.79 -1.49 6.79
C GLU A 68 10.49 -2.22 5.48
N PRO A 69 11.48 -2.82 4.82
CA PRO A 69 11.21 -3.50 3.56
C PRO A 69 10.33 -4.73 3.73
N LEU A 70 9.35 -4.84 2.85
CA LEU A 70 8.48 -6.02 2.76
C LEU A 70 8.84 -6.87 1.52
N GLY A 71 9.88 -6.49 0.79
CA GLY A 71 10.27 -7.21 -0.42
C GLY A 71 9.35 -6.90 -1.58
N HIS A 72 9.17 -7.87 -2.46
CA HIS A 72 8.34 -7.69 -3.64
C HIS A 72 7.44 -8.89 -3.87
N ILE A 73 6.45 -8.67 -4.74
CA ILE A 73 5.62 -9.74 -5.31
C ILE A 73 5.56 -9.56 -6.82
N ASP A 74 5.33 -10.64 -7.52
CA ASP A 74 5.11 -10.61 -8.96
C ASP A 74 3.66 -11.00 -9.23
N TYR A 75 2.99 -10.22 -10.10
CA TYR A 75 1.64 -10.55 -10.49
C TYR A 75 1.63 -11.81 -11.36
N LYS A 76 0.68 -12.69 -11.08
CA LYS A 76 0.58 -13.98 -11.80
C LYS A 76 0.12 -13.82 -13.25
N LYS A 77 -0.73 -12.82 -13.52
CA LYS A 77 -1.34 -12.65 -14.84
C LYS A 77 -0.78 -11.49 -15.64
N SER A 78 0.29 -10.88 -15.19
CA SER A 78 0.94 -9.79 -15.90
C SER A 78 2.42 -9.74 -15.53
N ARG A 79 3.19 -9.06 -16.36
CA ARG A 79 4.64 -8.96 -16.13
C ARG A 79 4.93 -7.70 -15.31
N LYS A 80 4.44 -7.72 -14.08
CA LYS A 80 4.60 -6.60 -13.15
C LYS A 80 5.13 -7.08 -11.82
N ARG A 81 6.04 -6.30 -11.26
CA ARG A 81 6.58 -6.52 -9.93
C ARG A 81 6.25 -5.33 -9.06
N VAL A 82 5.79 -5.59 -7.84
CA VAL A 82 5.50 -4.53 -6.87
C VAL A 82 6.44 -4.70 -5.69
N HIS A 83 7.17 -3.63 -5.38
CA HIS A 83 8.01 -3.56 -4.19
C HIS A 83 7.25 -2.78 -3.12
N ALA A 84 7.35 -3.21 -1.87
CA ALA A 84 6.65 -2.54 -0.78
C ALA A 84 7.52 -2.37 0.44
N TRP A 85 7.22 -1.31 1.19
CA TRP A 85 7.81 -1.03 2.50
C TRP A 85 6.66 -0.76 3.45
N ALA A 86 6.89 -1.09 4.71
CA ALA A 86 5.93 -0.81 5.77
C ALA A 86 6.39 0.39 6.58
N ALA A 87 5.44 1.17 7.06
CA ALA A 87 5.69 2.26 8.00
C ALA A 87 4.45 2.51 8.84
N PRO A 88 4.60 2.99 10.07
CA PRO A 88 3.45 3.39 10.87
C PRO A 88 2.72 4.56 10.20
N MET A 89 1.40 4.59 10.33
CA MET A 89 0.63 5.78 9.95
C MET A 89 1.17 6.96 10.74
N PRO A 90 1.50 8.08 10.05
CA PRO A 90 1.89 9.27 10.79
C PRO A 90 0.78 9.72 11.73
N GLU A 91 1.18 10.27 12.88
CA GLU A 91 0.25 10.76 13.88
C GLU A 91 -0.67 11.82 13.27
N GLU A 92 -1.96 11.73 13.56
CA GLU A 92 -2.98 12.65 13.04
C GLU A 92 -3.17 12.64 11.53
N ALA A 93 -2.51 11.72 10.81
CA ALA A 93 -2.72 11.62 9.38
C ALA A 93 -4.12 11.06 9.07
N VAL A 94 -4.78 11.67 8.10
CA VAL A 94 -6.10 11.24 7.64
C VAL A 94 -5.98 10.88 6.16
N PRO A 95 -6.18 9.62 5.79
CA PRO A 95 -6.12 9.24 4.38
C PRO A 95 -7.29 9.85 3.62
N ARG A 96 -7.03 10.25 2.39
CA ARG A 96 -8.05 10.82 1.51
C ARG A 96 -7.77 10.38 0.08
N CYS A 97 -8.75 10.56 -0.78
CA CYS A 97 -8.57 10.33 -2.22
C CYS A 97 -7.98 11.59 -2.82
N ALA A 98 -6.65 11.66 -2.83
CA ALA A 98 -5.92 12.85 -3.29
C ALA A 98 -5.63 12.79 -4.79
N SER A 99 -5.94 11.68 -5.45
CA SER A 99 -5.73 11.47 -6.88
C SER A 99 -7.03 10.96 -7.50
N TRP A 100 -7.28 11.35 -8.77
CA TRP A 100 -8.42 10.84 -9.52
C TRP A 100 -8.32 9.33 -9.77
N GLU A 101 -7.14 8.76 -9.57
CA GLU A 101 -6.90 7.33 -9.82
C GLU A 101 -7.50 6.42 -8.77
N ILE A 102 -7.86 6.95 -7.61
CA ILE A 102 -8.48 6.15 -6.55
C ILE A 102 -9.80 6.77 -6.10
N ASP A 103 -10.73 5.92 -5.69
CA ASP A 103 -12.04 6.36 -5.20
C ASP A 103 -12.29 6.01 -3.73
N GLN A 104 -11.42 5.25 -3.11
CA GLN A 104 -11.47 4.97 -1.67
C GLN A 104 -10.06 4.86 -1.11
N ALA A 105 -9.90 5.36 0.12
CA ALA A 105 -8.66 5.22 0.89
C ALA A 105 -9.10 4.91 2.32
N ARG A 106 -8.91 3.67 2.78
CA ARG A 106 -9.52 3.20 4.03
C ARG A 106 -8.57 2.35 4.85
N MET A 107 -8.75 2.44 6.17
CA MET A 107 -8.08 1.53 7.09
C MET A 107 -8.93 0.27 7.24
N PHE A 108 -8.28 -0.88 7.18
CA PHE A 108 -8.89 -2.18 7.38
C PHE A 108 -8.16 -2.93 8.47
N GLU A 109 -8.89 -3.69 9.28
CA GLU A 109 -8.24 -4.65 10.17
C GLU A 109 -7.48 -5.66 9.30
N ALA A 110 -6.33 -6.14 9.78
CA ALA A 110 -5.45 -6.98 8.97
C ALA A 110 -6.16 -8.20 8.37
N GLU A 111 -7.01 -8.88 9.14
CA GLU A 111 -7.72 -10.06 8.63
C GLU A 111 -8.75 -9.70 7.56
N GLU A 112 -9.41 -8.55 7.71
CA GLU A 112 -10.33 -8.05 6.68
C GLU A 112 -9.55 -7.61 5.44
N ALA A 113 -8.41 -6.95 5.65
CA ALA A 113 -7.55 -6.51 4.55
C ALA A 113 -7.12 -7.66 3.65
N LYS A 114 -6.82 -8.82 4.24
CA LYS A 114 -6.43 -10.01 3.46
C LYS A 114 -7.52 -10.46 2.49
N LYS A 115 -8.77 -10.18 2.82
CA LYS A 115 -9.92 -10.59 1.99
C LYS A 115 -10.20 -9.62 0.85
N VAL A 116 -9.88 -8.34 1.04
CA VAL A 116 -10.23 -7.29 0.07
C VAL A 116 -9.06 -6.87 -0.82
N ILE A 117 -7.84 -7.17 -0.42
CA ILE A 117 -6.64 -6.80 -1.18
C ILE A 117 -6.48 -7.70 -2.40
N HIS A 118 -5.86 -7.17 -3.45
CA HIS A 118 -5.49 -7.97 -4.61
C HIS A 118 -4.75 -9.23 -4.15
N PRO A 119 -5.17 -10.42 -4.59
CA PRO A 119 -4.57 -11.68 -4.10
C PRO A 119 -3.05 -11.73 -4.18
N ASP A 120 -2.47 -11.16 -5.25
CA ASP A 120 -1.02 -11.19 -5.42
C ASP A 120 -0.30 -10.25 -4.45
N GLN A 121 -1.00 -9.27 -3.86
CA GLN A 121 -0.45 -8.38 -2.84
C GLN A 121 -0.67 -8.87 -1.41
N ALA A 122 -1.54 -9.86 -1.22
CA ALA A 122 -1.84 -10.39 0.12
C ALA A 122 -0.60 -10.77 0.92
N PRO A 123 0.47 -11.33 0.31
CA PRO A 123 1.68 -11.64 1.06
C PRO A 123 2.30 -10.45 1.80
N PHE A 124 2.08 -9.22 1.32
CA PHE A 124 2.61 -8.05 2.02
C PHE A 124 2.03 -7.91 3.43
N ILE A 125 0.73 -8.23 3.59
CA ILE A 125 0.10 -8.15 4.91
C ILE A 125 0.69 -9.21 5.84
N GLU A 126 0.88 -10.43 5.34
CA GLU A 126 1.51 -11.49 6.12
C GLU A 126 2.93 -11.10 6.56
N ARG A 127 3.70 -10.53 5.63
CA ARG A 127 5.07 -10.10 5.92
C ARG A 127 5.09 -8.97 6.94
N LEU A 128 4.14 -8.03 6.87
CA LEU A 128 4.02 -6.98 7.87
C LEU A 128 3.74 -7.58 9.25
N LEU A 129 2.77 -8.48 9.35
CA LEU A 129 2.40 -9.08 10.64
C LEU A 129 3.57 -9.84 11.25
N ALA A 130 4.41 -10.45 10.42
CA ALA A 130 5.60 -11.15 10.89
C ALA A 130 6.66 -10.20 11.47
N LEU A 131 6.67 -8.95 11.05
CA LEU A 131 7.63 -7.94 11.54
C LEU A 131 7.19 -7.30 12.85
N LEU A 132 5.90 -7.27 13.12
CA LEU A 132 5.37 -6.56 14.28
C LEU A 132 5.43 -7.42 15.54
N PRO A 133 5.75 -6.82 16.70
CA PRO A 133 5.73 -7.57 17.97
C PRO A 133 4.32 -7.99 18.30
N ARG A 134 4.22 -9.10 19.00
CA ARG A 134 2.93 -9.65 19.45
C ARG A 134 2.68 -9.32 20.91
#